data_6e6f61e0d7ae353b722e93767c259dcd
#
_entry.id   6e6f61e0d7ae353b722e93767c259dcd
#
_cell.length_a   1.000
_cell.length_b   1.000
_cell.length_c   1.000
_cell.angle_alpha   90.00
_cell.angle_beta   90.00
_cell.angle_gamma   90.00
#
_symmetry.space_group_name_H-M   'P 1'
#
loop_
_entity.id
_entity.type
_entity.pdbx_description
1 polymer ?
#
loop_
_entity_poly.entity_id
_entity_poly.type
_entity_poly.pdbx_seq_one_letter_code
_entity_poly.pdbx_strand_id
1 'polypeptide(L)' 'MNNQNIESVDFYSSAYLVACGEELINTYKRGSQTVFVFTDSDTIGDLLNTYFAMQATVNASRYA' A
#
# COMPACT_ATOMS: atom_id res chain seq x y z
N MET A 1 10.36 -18.70 5.31
CA MET A 1 10.89 -18.36 4.79
C MET A 1 10.66 -17.74 3.66
N ASN A 2 9.79 -17.15 3.36
CA ASN A 2 9.56 -16.46 2.30
C ASN A 2 9.88 -15.10 2.46
N ASN A 3 10.93 -14.62 1.96
CA ASN A 3 11.27 -13.25 1.99
C ASN A 3 10.68 -12.56 0.82
N GLN A 4 9.42 -12.68 0.66
CA GLN A 4 8.74 -12.03 -0.43
C GLN A 4 8.51 -10.57 -0.09
N ASN A 5 8.62 -9.73 -1.08
CA ASN A 5 8.33 -8.32 -0.92
C ASN A 5 6.97 -7.99 -1.49
N ILE A 6 6.35 -6.97 -0.95
CA ILE A 6 5.07 -6.47 -1.44
C ILE A 6 5.34 -5.28 -2.33
N GLU A 7 4.79 -5.28 -3.53
CA GLU A 7 4.93 -4.16 -4.46
C GLU A 7 3.60 -3.44 -4.62
N SER A 8 3.65 -2.13 -4.62
CA SER A 8 2.47 -1.31 -4.81
C SER A 8 2.77 -0.21 -5.81
N VAL A 9 1.83 0.04 -6.72
CA VAL A 9 1.97 1.14 -7.66
C VAL A 9 1.11 2.33 -7.29
N ASP A 10 0.36 2.22 -6.18
CA ASP A 10 -0.51 3.29 -5.73
C ASP A 10 0.23 4.15 -4.71
N PHE A 11 0.44 5.42 -5.05
CA PHE A 11 1.16 6.33 -4.18
C PHE A 11 0.47 6.49 -2.83
N TYR A 12 -0.86 6.59 -2.84
CA TYR A 12 -1.58 6.90 -1.61
C TYR A 12 -1.59 5.74 -0.63
N SER A 13 -1.79 4.51 -1.12
CA SER A 13 -1.73 3.35 -0.22
C SER A 13 -0.31 3.15 0.28
N SER A 14 0.69 3.43 -0.55
CA SER A 14 2.08 3.32 -0.14
C SER A 14 2.41 4.33 0.95
N ALA A 15 1.93 5.56 0.81
CA ALA A 15 2.14 6.58 1.84
C ALA A 15 1.45 6.18 3.14
N TYR A 16 0.28 5.57 3.06
CA TYR A 16 -0.43 5.08 4.23
C TYR A 16 0.40 4.02 4.96
N LEU A 17 0.98 3.09 4.20
CA LEU A 17 1.79 2.04 4.80
C LEU A 17 3.01 2.62 5.52
N VAL A 18 3.67 3.59 4.91
CA VAL A 18 4.82 4.23 5.56
C VAL A 18 4.38 4.93 6.83
N ALA A 19 3.24 5.62 6.79
CA ALA A 19 2.72 6.33 7.96
C ALA A 19 2.38 5.36 9.09
N CYS A 20 2.01 4.12 8.75
CA CYS A 20 1.69 3.11 9.74
C CYS A 20 2.92 2.35 10.23
N GLY A 21 4.11 2.71 9.74
CA GLY A 21 5.33 2.10 10.22
C GLY A 21 5.87 0.96 9.39
N GLU A 22 5.29 0.69 8.23
CA GLU A 22 5.83 -0.34 7.36
C GLU A 22 7.11 0.16 6.68
N GLU A 23 7.99 -0.76 6.38
CA GLU A 23 9.30 -0.39 5.87
C GLU A 23 9.31 -0.37 4.36
N LEU A 24 9.57 0.80 3.79
CA LEU A 24 9.76 0.94 2.35
C LEU A 24 11.22 0.65 2.05
N ILE A 25 11.48 -0.41 1.29
CA ILE A 25 12.86 -0.83 1.07
C ILE A 25 13.39 -0.44 -0.28
N ASN A 26 12.52 -0.10 -1.22
CA ASN A 26 13.01 0.27 -2.55
C ASN A 26 11.90 0.94 -3.34
N THR A 27 12.30 1.69 -4.35
CA THR A 27 11.36 2.20 -5.36
C THR A 27 12.04 2.05 -6.71
N TYR A 28 11.26 1.78 -7.74
CA TYR A 28 11.80 1.74 -9.09
C TYR A 28 10.71 2.09 -10.09
N LYS A 29 11.12 2.36 -11.30
CA LYS A 29 10.18 2.69 -12.36
C LYS A 29 9.86 1.46 -13.19
N ARG A 30 8.59 1.34 -13.52
CA ARG A 30 8.14 0.30 -14.43
C ARG A 30 7.29 1.03 -15.47
N GLY A 31 7.88 1.32 -16.62
CA GLY A 31 7.22 2.15 -17.61
C GLY A 31 7.02 3.54 -17.03
N SER A 32 5.78 4.03 -17.02
CA SER A 32 5.47 5.34 -16.47
C SER A 32 5.05 5.29 -15.00
N GLN A 33 5.06 4.10 -14.40
CA GLN A 33 4.62 3.95 -13.01
C GLN A 33 5.81 3.85 -12.09
N THR A 34 5.65 4.36 -10.87
CA THR A 34 6.63 4.14 -9.81
C THR A 34 6.14 2.99 -8.95
N VAL A 35 7.01 2.01 -8.73
CA VAL A 35 6.69 0.85 -7.91
C VAL A 35 7.35 1.03 -6.55
N PHE A 36 6.56 0.89 -5.49
CA PHE A 36 7.04 1.00 -4.11
C PHE A 36 7.14 -0.41 -3.54
N VAL A 37 8.28 -0.76 -3.00
CA VAL A 37 8.56 -2.12 -2.53
C VAL A 37 8.67 -2.10 -1.02
N PHE A 38 7.87 -2.92 -0.37
CA PHE A 38 7.84 -3.03 1.08
C PHE A 38 8.22 -4.44 1.52
N THR A 39 8.80 -4.56 2.70
CA THR A 39 9.03 -5.87 3.29
C THR A 39 7.67 -6.48 3.66
N ASP A 40 7.45 -7.72 3.24
CA ASP A 40 6.22 -8.42 3.60
C ASP A 40 6.18 -8.63 5.11
N SER A 41 5.05 -8.31 5.72
CA SER A 41 4.87 -8.48 7.15
C SER A 41 3.46 -8.97 7.42
N ASP A 42 3.23 -9.49 8.61
CA ASP A 42 1.92 -9.99 8.98
C ASP A 42 0.87 -8.89 9.00
N THR A 43 1.30 -7.66 9.20
CA THR A 43 0.35 -6.56 9.34
C THR A 43 0.09 -5.82 8.03
N ILE A 44 0.94 -5.99 7.02
CA ILE A 44 0.81 -5.16 5.83
C ILE A 44 -0.47 -5.47 5.05
N GLY A 45 -0.86 -6.73 5.01
CA GLY A 45 -2.11 -7.11 4.37
C GLY A 45 -3.31 -6.52 5.07
N ASP A 46 -3.30 -6.53 6.40
CA ASP A 46 -4.37 -5.94 7.20
C ASP A 46 -4.45 -4.44 6.98
N LEU A 47 -3.31 -3.77 6.92
CA LEU A 47 -3.28 -2.34 6.68
C LEU A 47 -3.85 -1.99 5.32
N LEU A 48 -3.49 -2.76 4.30
CA LEU A 48 -4.03 -2.53 2.97
C LEU A 48 -5.53 -2.77 2.92
N ASN A 49 -6.00 -3.81 3.57
CA ASN A 49 -7.43 -4.07 3.65
C ASN A 49 -8.16 -2.92 4.32
N THR A 50 -7.59 -2.40 5.40
CA THR A 50 -8.17 -1.26 6.11
C THR A 50 -8.20 -0.03 5.23
N TYR A 51 -7.12 0.22 4.52
CA TYR A 51 -7.03 1.38 3.65
C TYR A 51 -8.10 1.31 2.55
N PHE A 52 -8.23 0.18 1.89
CA PHE A 52 -9.19 0.05 0.81
C PHE A 52 -10.62 0.10 1.31
N ALA A 53 -10.87 -0.40 2.51
CA ALA A 53 -12.19 -0.28 3.13
C ALA A 53 -12.54 1.17 3.41
N MET A 54 -11.57 1.96 3.88
CA MET A 54 -11.79 3.38 4.11
C MET A 54 -12.06 4.12 2.81
N GLN A 55 -11.35 3.77 1.75
CA GLN A 55 -11.55 4.38 0.45
C GLN A 55 -12.95 4.10 -0.06
N ALA A 56 -13.41 2.87 0.07
CA ALA A 56 -14.76 2.51 -0.38
C ALA A 56 -15.81 3.30 0.40
N THR A 57 -15.62 3.44 1.70
CA THR A 57 -16.54 4.18 2.54
C THR A 57 -16.60 5.65 2.14
N VAL A 58 -15.44 6.24 1.93
CA VAL A 58 -15.36 7.64 1.53
C VAL A 58 -16.03 7.85 0.18
N ASN A 59 -15.77 6.96 -0.76
CA ASN A 59 -16.37 7.07 -2.08
C ASN A 59 -17.88 6.94 -2.02
N ALA A 60 -18.38 6.01 -1.22
CA ALA A 60 -19.82 5.85 -1.05
C ALA A 60 -20.44 7.11 -0.47
N SER A 61 -19.78 7.71 0.50
CA SER A 61 -20.26 8.95 1.11
C SER A 61 -20.31 10.09 0.10
N ARG A 62 -19.34 10.12 -0.81
CA ARG A 62 -19.31 11.15 -1.80
C ARG A 62 -20.45 11.10 -2.76
N TYR A 63 -20.91 9.90 -3.08
CA TYR A 63 -21.96 9.73 -4.06
C TYR A 63 -23.36 9.59 -3.43
N ALA A 64 -23.43 9.56 -2.15
CA ALA A 64 -24.70 9.38 -1.46
C ALA A 64 -25.55 10.68 -1.38
#